data_b0838f46b5bd8a86573e34ad324ae22c
#
_entry.id   b0838f46b5bd8a86573e34ad324ae22c
#
_cell.length_a   1.000
_cell.length_b   1.000
_cell.length_c   1.000
_cell.angle_alpha   90.00
_cell.angle_beta   90.00
_cell.angle_gamma   90.00
#
_symmetry.space_group_name_H-M   'P 1'
#
loop_
_entity.id
_entity.type
_entity.pdbx_description
1 polymer ?
#
loop_
_entity_poly.entity_id
_entity_poly.type
_entity_poly.pdbx_seq_one_letter_code
_entity_poly.pdbx_strand_id
1 'polypeptide(L)'
;MSEWLLAAPSADDQWMLAKVAGEEIDHFRKINRLLNELGEDASDLMYVEKSRRDLEAFRQAMPTWADVAAFGFLIDRVGQYQLEEFVGCSYLPLDRALPKILQEEKTHVGYGHVKLRDMVRTEDGRAEAQAAIDRWYPRGLDMFGRANSRRAARYQHWGLKRRSNETARTEYVAEVAPLIEGLGLTVPDAASDRHFV
;
A
#
# COMPACT_ATOMS: atom_id res chain seq x y z
N MET A 1 6.53 9.26 4.72
CA MET A 1 6.02 8.90 6.07
C MET A 1 6.98 9.27 7.20
N SER A 2 8.30 9.01 7.09
CA SER A 2 9.28 9.39 8.13
C SER A 2 9.29 10.86 8.52
N GLU A 3 9.02 11.76 7.57
CA GLU A 3 8.91 13.22 7.83
C GLU A 3 7.78 13.56 8.80
N TRP A 4 6.76 12.71 8.86
CA TRP A 4 5.60 12.87 9.73
C TRP A 4 5.78 12.26 11.13
N LEU A 5 6.85 11.52 11.39
CA LEU A 5 7.03 10.81 12.66
C LEU A 5 6.97 11.76 13.87
N LEU A 6 7.58 12.96 13.74
CA LEU A 6 7.55 13.98 14.80
C LEU A 6 6.51 15.09 14.54
N ALA A 7 5.94 15.15 13.34
CA ALA A 7 4.97 16.17 12.93
C ALA A 7 3.52 15.69 13.00
N ALA A 8 3.28 14.42 13.35
CA ALA A 8 1.93 13.88 13.48
C ALA A 8 1.11 14.63 14.54
N PRO A 9 -0.22 14.76 14.35
CA PRO A 9 -1.07 15.67 15.15
C PRO A 9 -1.16 15.33 16.64
N SER A 10 -0.91 14.09 17.03
CA SER A 10 -0.98 13.65 18.42
C SER A 10 0.14 12.67 18.79
N ALA A 11 0.37 12.48 20.09
CA ALA A 11 1.32 11.48 20.58
C ALA A 11 0.92 10.05 20.17
N ASP A 12 -0.37 9.76 20.11
CA ASP A 12 -0.87 8.44 19.65
C ASP A 12 -0.58 8.24 18.16
N ASP A 13 -0.71 9.29 17.34
CA ASP A 13 -0.36 9.24 15.92
C ASP A 13 1.15 9.08 15.73
N GLN A 14 1.97 9.78 16.51
CA GLN A 14 3.42 9.61 16.50
C GLN A 14 3.83 8.18 16.88
N TRP A 15 3.22 7.64 17.93
CA TRP A 15 3.44 6.26 18.36
C TRP A 15 3.06 5.27 17.26
N MET A 16 1.89 5.48 16.63
CA MET A 16 1.43 4.59 15.55
C MET A 16 2.37 4.65 14.35
N LEU A 17 2.82 5.83 13.92
CA LEU A 17 3.79 5.95 12.83
C LEU A 17 5.13 5.29 13.16
N ALA A 18 5.61 5.41 14.40
CA ALA A 18 6.83 4.74 14.84
C ALA A 18 6.68 3.21 14.80
N LYS A 19 5.51 2.71 15.23
CA LYS A 19 5.15 1.29 15.17
C LYS A 19 5.14 0.80 13.73
N VAL A 20 4.40 1.47 12.83
CA VAL A 20 4.35 1.15 11.40
C VAL A 20 5.76 1.12 10.79
N ALA A 21 6.57 2.15 11.03
CA ALA A 21 7.94 2.19 10.51
C ALA A 21 8.80 1.01 11.01
N GLY A 22 8.64 0.60 12.26
CA GLY A 22 9.31 -0.56 12.82
C GLY A 22 8.86 -1.88 12.19
N GLU A 23 7.55 -2.04 11.95
CA GLU A 23 6.96 -3.21 11.31
C GLU A 23 7.41 -3.32 9.84
N GLU A 24 7.42 -2.23 9.08
CA GLU A 24 7.92 -2.20 7.69
C GLU A 24 9.39 -2.61 7.58
N ILE A 25 10.24 -2.15 8.50
CA ILE A 25 11.64 -2.58 8.56
C ILE A 25 11.73 -4.08 8.89
N ASP A 26 10.89 -4.59 9.78
CA ASP A 26 10.86 -6.02 10.13
C ASP A 26 10.36 -6.89 8.96
N HIS A 27 9.34 -6.42 8.20
CA HIS A 27 8.89 -7.06 6.97
C HIS A 27 10.02 -7.19 5.97
N PHE A 28 10.71 -6.07 5.69
CA PHE A 28 11.86 -6.07 4.80
C PHE A 28 12.94 -7.07 5.27
N ARG A 29 13.32 -7.04 6.55
CA ARG A 29 14.35 -7.94 7.11
C ARG A 29 13.97 -9.40 7.00
N LYS A 30 12.69 -9.74 7.20
CA LYS A 30 12.19 -11.12 7.05
C LYS A 30 12.29 -11.58 5.61
N ILE A 31 11.79 -10.76 4.67
CA ILE A 31 11.84 -11.11 3.25
C ILE A 31 13.27 -11.18 2.74
N ASN A 32 14.15 -10.23 3.11
CA ASN A 32 15.54 -10.26 2.70
C ASN A 32 16.30 -11.49 3.25
N ARG A 33 15.98 -11.94 4.47
CA ARG A 33 16.52 -13.20 4.99
C ARG A 33 16.14 -14.39 4.10
N LEU A 34 14.87 -14.48 3.68
CA LEU A 34 14.42 -15.54 2.79
C LEU A 34 15.10 -15.48 1.41
N LEU A 35 15.36 -14.27 0.89
CA LEU A 35 16.13 -14.07 -0.34
C LEU A 35 17.60 -14.53 -0.17
N ASN A 36 18.22 -14.18 0.96
CA ASN A 36 19.60 -14.59 1.26
C ASN A 36 19.75 -16.13 1.33
N GLU A 37 18.75 -16.84 1.82
CA GLU A 37 18.71 -18.31 1.81
C GLU A 37 18.69 -18.88 0.37
N LEU A 38 18.23 -18.09 -0.59
CA LEU A 38 18.20 -18.42 -2.02
C LEU A 38 19.42 -17.88 -2.79
N GLY A 39 20.37 -17.24 -2.10
CA GLY A 39 21.56 -16.63 -2.69
C GLY A 39 21.37 -15.22 -3.26
N GLU A 40 20.25 -14.60 -2.95
CA GLU A 40 19.92 -13.22 -3.37
C GLU A 40 19.99 -12.26 -2.18
N ASP A 41 20.42 -11.01 -2.42
CA ASP A 41 20.42 -9.96 -1.38
C ASP A 41 19.74 -8.69 -1.90
N ALA A 42 18.72 -8.25 -1.19
CA ALA A 42 17.98 -7.03 -1.49
C ALA A 42 18.34 -5.85 -0.56
N SER A 43 19.43 -5.95 0.21
CA SER A 43 19.80 -4.94 1.22
C SER A 43 19.93 -3.53 0.64
N ASP A 44 20.44 -3.41 -0.59
CA ASP A 44 20.59 -2.12 -1.27
C ASP A 44 19.25 -1.41 -1.52
N LEU A 45 18.14 -2.15 -1.62
CA LEU A 45 16.81 -1.56 -1.84
C LEU A 45 16.35 -0.69 -0.66
N MET A 46 16.84 -0.95 0.56
CA MET A 46 16.55 -0.11 1.72
C MET A 46 17.08 1.32 1.59
N TYR A 47 18.15 1.50 0.82
CA TYR A 47 18.88 2.75 0.71
C TYR A 47 18.65 3.46 -0.63
N VAL A 48 17.75 2.93 -1.46
CA VAL A 48 17.40 3.58 -2.75
C VAL A 48 16.80 4.96 -2.48
N GLU A 49 17.40 5.97 -3.10
CA GLU A 49 16.86 7.32 -3.05
C GLU A 49 15.41 7.37 -3.50
N LYS A 50 14.60 8.22 -2.86
CA LYS A 50 13.16 8.33 -3.12
C LYS A 50 12.84 8.54 -4.60
N SER A 51 13.61 9.37 -5.29
CA SER A 51 13.47 9.67 -6.72
C SER A 51 13.73 8.48 -7.66
N ARG A 52 14.44 7.46 -7.17
CA ARG A 52 14.85 6.28 -7.94
C ARG A 52 14.01 5.04 -7.64
N ARG A 53 13.00 5.13 -6.78
CA ARG A 53 12.11 4.02 -6.49
C ARG A 53 11.26 3.68 -7.72
N ASP A 54 11.04 2.41 -7.98
CA ASP A 54 10.34 1.94 -9.18
C ASP A 54 8.88 2.39 -9.23
N LEU A 55 8.18 2.33 -8.11
CA LEU A 55 6.77 2.70 -8.02
C LEU A 55 6.60 4.20 -7.76
N GLU A 56 5.78 4.86 -8.57
CA GLU A 56 5.52 6.30 -8.45
C GLU A 56 4.95 6.67 -7.08
N ALA A 57 4.06 5.86 -6.54
CA ALA A 57 3.50 6.07 -5.20
C ALA A 57 4.58 6.31 -4.14
N PHE A 58 5.72 5.62 -4.22
CA PHE A 58 6.82 5.79 -3.28
C PHE A 58 7.74 6.99 -3.57
N ARG A 59 7.55 7.66 -4.71
CA ARG A 59 8.26 8.90 -5.07
C ARG A 59 7.49 10.16 -4.68
N GLN A 60 6.17 10.05 -4.47
CA GLN A 60 5.31 11.19 -4.16
C GLN A 60 5.61 11.79 -2.78
N ALA A 61 5.43 13.11 -2.66
CA ALA A 61 5.43 13.80 -1.38
C ALA A 61 4.10 13.55 -0.64
N MET A 62 4.12 13.67 0.66
CA MET A 62 2.95 13.66 1.53
C MET A 62 2.84 15.02 2.22
N PRO A 63 2.32 16.06 1.54
CA PRO A 63 2.33 17.42 2.05
C PRO A 63 1.38 17.65 3.22
N THR A 64 0.33 16.84 3.38
CA THR A 64 -0.66 16.97 4.45
C THR A 64 -0.79 15.70 5.27
N TRP A 65 -1.41 15.82 6.44
CA TRP A 65 -1.76 14.65 7.26
C TRP A 65 -2.78 13.74 6.56
N ALA A 66 -3.66 14.31 5.75
CA ALA A 66 -4.58 13.55 4.91
C ALA A 66 -3.84 12.66 3.91
N ASP A 67 -2.69 13.07 3.39
CA ASP A 67 -1.86 12.23 2.52
C ASP A 67 -1.32 11.01 3.26
N VAL A 68 -0.90 11.15 4.50
CA VAL A 68 -0.43 10.03 5.34
C VAL A 68 -1.57 9.04 5.57
N ALA A 69 -2.76 9.55 5.92
CA ALA A 69 -3.94 8.73 6.14
C ALA A 69 -4.40 8.02 4.85
N ALA A 70 -4.44 8.74 3.72
CA ALA A 70 -4.81 8.17 2.43
C ALA A 70 -3.78 7.16 1.91
N PHE A 71 -2.48 7.38 2.16
CA PHE A 71 -1.44 6.41 1.85
C PHE A 71 -1.69 5.10 2.60
N GLY A 72 -1.85 5.12 3.92
CA GLY A 72 -2.18 3.91 4.69
C GLY A 72 -3.47 3.24 4.21
N PHE A 73 -4.51 4.02 3.96
CA PHE A 73 -5.80 3.49 3.51
C PHE A 73 -5.74 2.85 2.12
N LEU A 74 -5.06 3.47 1.14
CA LEU A 74 -5.06 3.07 -0.26
C LEU A 74 -3.81 2.27 -0.65
N ILE A 75 -2.62 2.74 -0.31
CA ILE A 75 -1.36 2.19 -0.81
C ILE A 75 -0.96 0.94 -0.01
N ASP A 76 -1.04 0.99 1.33
CA ASP A 76 -0.76 -0.19 2.16
C ASP A 76 -1.79 -1.29 1.87
N ARG A 77 -3.05 -0.94 1.52
CA ARG A 77 -4.04 -1.91 1.04
C ARG A 77 -3.61 -2.59 -0.26
N VAL A 78 -3.01 -1.87 -1.23
CA VAL A 78 -2.43 -2.52 -2.42
C VAL A 78 -1.31 -3.47 -2.01
N GLY A 79 -0.45 -3.07 -1.06
CA GLY A 79 0.58 -3.93 -0.47
C GLY A 79 -0.02 -5.22 0.09
N GLN A 80 -1.11 -5.11 0.86
CA GLN A 80 -1.85 -6.27 1.37
C GLN A 80 -2.33 -7.19 0.24
N TYR A 81 -2.95 -6.65 -0.82
CA TYR A 81 -3.36 -7.43 -2.00
C TYR A 81 -2.20 -8.17 -2.65
N GLN A 82 -1.03 -7.52 -2.76
CA GLN A 82 0.16 -8.13 -3.35
C GLN A 82 0.74 -9.24 -2.47
N LEU A 83 0.76 -9.07 -1.16
CA LEU A 83 1.20 -10.09 -0.21
C LEU A 83 0.26 -11.29 -0.18
N GLU A 84 -1.05 -11.07 -0.25
CA GLU A 84 -2.05 -12.14 -0.31
C GLU A 84 -1.88 -13.05 -1.53
N GLU A 85 -1.27 -12.58 -2.62
CA GLU A 85 -0.96 -13.40 -3.79
C GLU A 85 -0.04 -14.57 -3.47
N PHE A 86 0.83 -14.43 -2.45
CA PHE A 86 1.79 -15.46 -2.05
C PHE A 86 1.26 -16.44 -1.01
N VAL A 87 0.07 -16.24 -0.47
CA VAL A 87 -0.53 -17.17 0.50
C VAL A 87 -0.80 -18.51 -0.19
N GLY A 88 -0.25 -19.60 0.37
CA GLY A 88 -0.31 -20.94 -0.20
C GLY A 88 0.67 -21.16 -1.36
N CYS A 89 1.67 -20.29 -1.57
CA CYS A 89 2.70 -20.50 -2.58
C CYS A 89 3.58 -21.72 -2.24
N SER A 90 4.25 -22.27 -3.27
CA SER A 90 5.12 -23.45 -3.13
C SER A 90 6.39 -23.20 -2.29
N TYR A 91 6.78 -21.93 -2.09
CA TYR A 91 7.89 -21.57 -1.22
C TYR A 91 7.43 -21.43 0.24
N LEU A 92 7.39 -22.54 0.94
CA LEU A 92 6.86 -22.63 2.30
C LEU A 92 7.45 -21.66 3.32
N PRO A 93 8.76 -21.28 3.30
CA PRO A 93 9.27 -20.26 4.22
C PRO A 93 8.58 -18.91 4.08
N LEU A 94 8.27 -18.47 2.84
CA LEU A 94 7.51 -17.25 2.59
C LEU A 94 6.06 -17.42 3.07
N ASP A 95 5.37 -18.49 2.68
CA ASP A 95 3.99 -18.76 3.10
C ASP A 95 3.83 -18.69 4.63
N ARG A 96 4.77 -19.25 5.39
CA ARG A 96 4.76 -19.22 6.85
C ARG A 96 5.02 -17.83 7.46
N ALA A 97 5.70 -16.94 6.74
CA ALA A 97 5.96 -15.58 7.21
C ALA A 97 4.77 -14.63 7.03
N LEU A 98 3.91 -14.91 6.02
CA LEU A 98 2.82 -14.02 5.60
C LEU A 98 1.74 -13.75 6.65
N PRO A 99 1.26 -14.72 7.47
CA PRO A 99 0.14 -14.48 8.37
C PRO A 99 0.37 -13.31 9.33
N LYS A 100 1.59 -13.18 9.86
CA LYS A 100 1.93 -12.06 10.75
C LYS A 100 2.00 -10.75 9.97
N ILE A 101 2.68 -10.73 8.83
CA ILE A 101 2.82 -9.54 7.98
C ILE A 101 1.43 -9.03 7.57
N LEU A 102 0.57 -9.89 7.06
CA LEU A 102 -0.80 -9.53 6.66
C LEU A 102 -1.66 -9.01 7.82
N GLN A 103 -1.45 -9.50 9.04
CA GLN A 103 -2.15 -8.98 10.22
C GLN A 103 -1.68 -7.56 10.57
N GLU A 104 -0.39 -7.28 10.43
CA GLU A 104 0.21 -5.96 10.65
C GLU A 104 -0.27 -4.97 9.56
N GLU A 105 -0.26 -5.37 8.28
CA GLU A 105 -0.80 -4.58 7.16
C GLU A 105 -2.28 -4.20 7.34
N LYS A 106 -3.12 -5.11 7.82
CA LYS A 106 -4.52 -4.80 8.15
C LYS A 106 -4.66 -3.69 9.19
N THR A 107 -3.72 -3.63 10.14
CA THR A 107 -3.68 -2.57 11.14
C THR A 107 -3.31 -1.23 10.52
N HIS A 108 -2.32 -1.20 9.61
CA HIS A 108 -1.92 0.00 8.88
C HIS A 108 -3.09 0.56 8.06
N VAL A 109 -3.72 -0.29 7.28
CA VAL A 109 -4.90 0.06 6.45
C VAL A 109 -6.06 0.57 7.31
N GLY A 110 -6.36 -0.12 8.40
CA GLY A 110 -7.43 0.25 9.34
C GLY A 110 -7.18 1.60 9.99
N TYR A 111 -5.93 1.88 10.36
CA TYR A 111 -5.54 3.16 10.93
C TYR A 111 -5.74 4.31 9.93
N GLY A 112 -5.26 4.16 8.68
CA GLY A 112 -5.48 5.15 7.62
C GLY A 112 -6.96 5.47 7.41
N HIS A 113 -7.81 4.44 7.33
CA HIS A 113 -9.25 4.61 7.19
C HIS A 113 -9.89 5.36 8.38
N VAL A 114 -9.50 5.01 9.61
CA VAL A 114 -10.00 5.71 10.82
C VAL A 114 -9.62 7.19 10.80
N LYS A 115 -8.38 7.52 10.41
CA LYS A 115 -7.94 8.92 10.33
C LYS A 115 -8.71 9.71 9.27
N LEU A 116 -8.92 9.17 8.09
CA LEU A 116 -9.77 9.81 7.08
C LEU A 116 -11.19 10.01 7.60
N ARG A 117 -11.80 9.01 8.25
CA ARG A 117 -13.14 9.12 8.85
C ARG A 117 -13.24 10.23 9.89
N ASP A 118 -12.19 10.41 10.69
CA ASP A 118 -12.19 11.48 11.70
C ASP A 118 -12.01 12.87 11.05
N MET A 119 -11.21 12.98 9.99
CA MET A 119 -10.98 14.22 9.24
C MET A 119 -12.25 14.71 8.54
N VAL A 120 -13.01 13.84 7.89
CA VAL A 120 -14.21 14.22 7.12
C VAL A 120 -15.37 14.75 7.98
N ARG A 121 -15.22 14.81 9.30
CA ARG A 121 -16.21 15.42 10.21
C ARG A 121 -16.25 16.94 10.13
N THR A 122 -15.22 17.57 9.59
CA THR A 122 -15.16 19.02 9.34
C THR A 122 -15.13 19.29 7.85
N GLU A 123 -15.55 20.47 7.43
CA GLU A 123 -15.55 20.87 6.01
C GLU A 123 -14.12 20.92 5.45
N ASP A 124 -13.22 21.59 6.15
CA ASP A 124 -11.80 21.69 5.76
C ASP A 124 -11.14 20.30 5.70
N GLY A 125 -11.35 19.47 6.71
CA GLY A 125 -10.80 18.10 6.74
C GLY A 125 -11.37 17.21 5.64
N ARG A 126 -12.65 17.40 5.24
CA ARG A 126 -13.24 16.73 4.10
C ARG A 126 -12.58 17.14 2.79
N ALA A 127 -12.34 18.44 2.59
CA ALA A 127 -11.66 18.96 1.41
C ALA A 127 -10.21 18.42 1.30
N GLU A 128 -9.47 18.40 2.43
CA GLU A 128 -8.12 17.82 2.46
C GLU A 128 -8.14 16.31 2.19
N ALA A 129 -9.07 15.57 2.79
CA ALA A 129 -9.23 14.15 2.57
C ALA A 129 -9.54 13.82 1.10
N GLN A 130 -10.46 14.59 0.47
CA GLN A 130 -10.76 14.42 -0.96
C GLN A 130 -9.53 14.65 -1.82
N ALA A 131 -8.81 15.75 -1.59
CA ALA A 131 -7.58 16.05 -2.34
C ALA A 131 -6.50 14.95 -2.19
N ALA A 132 -6.42 14.32 -1.01
CA ALA A 132 -5.53 13.20 -0.78
C ALA A 132 -6.02 11.94 -1.52
N ILE A 133 -7.31 11.61 -1.47
CA ILE A 133 -7.90 10.50 -2.22
C ILE A 133 -7.65 10.68 -3.73
N ASP A 134 -7.90 11.88 -4.28
CA ASP A 134 -7.67 12.18 -5.70
C ASP A 134 -6.20 11.97 -6.11
N ARG A 135 -5.27 12.28 -5.22
CA ARG A 135 -3.83 12.08 -5.44
C ARG A 135 -3.42 10.63 -5.37
N TRP A 136 -3.86 9.88 -4.37
CA TRP A 136 -3.35 8.54 -4.05
C TRP A 136 -4.08 7.41 -4.75
N TYR A 137 -5.36 7.58 -5.08
CA TYR A 137 -6.16 6.52 -5.70
C TYR A 137 -5.59 6.05 -7.05
N PRO A 138 -5.29 6.93 -8.03
CA PRO A 138 -4.71 6.48 -9.30
C PRO A 138 -3.32 5.85 -9.13
N ARG A 139 -2.50 6.33 -8.16
CA ARG A 139 -1.19 5.75 -7.84
C ARG A 139 -1.32 4.35 -7.26
N GLY A 140 -2.31 4.11 -6.42
CA GLY A 140 -2.64 2.78 -5.93
C GLY A 140 -3.03 1.83 -7.07
N LEU A 141 -3.87 2.29 -8.00
CA LEU A 141 -4.26 1.48 -9.15
C LEU A 141 -3.08 1.14 -10.06
N ASP A 142 -2.11 2.05 -10.23
CA ASP A 142 -0.91 1.80 -11.02
C ASP A 142 0.04 0.79 -10.40
N MET A 143 0.02 0.61 -9.08
CA MET A 143 0.85 -0.39 -8.40
C MET A 143 0.50 -1.83 -8.79
N PHE A 144 -0.70 -2.10 -9.28
CA PHE A 144 -1.04 -3.41 -9.85
C PHE A 144 -0.31 -3.68 -11.17
N GLY A 145 0.19 -2.65 -11.85
CA GLY A 145 0.90 -2.75 -13.12
C GLY A 145 -0.05 -2.99 -14.30
N ARG A 146 0.52 -3.29 -15.48
CA ARG A 146 -0.23 -3.47 -16.72
C ARG A 146 -1.12 -4.71 -16.67
N ALA A 147 -2.35 -4.62 -17.19
CA ALA A 147 -3.30 -5.73 -17.27
C ALA A 147 -2.68 -6.95 -17.97
N ASN A 148 -2.07 -6.76 -19.14
CA ASN A 148 -1.48 -7.81 -19.97
C ASN A 148 0.02 -8.02 -19.69
N SER A 149 0.41 -8.18 -18.43
CA SER A 149 1.80 -8.37 -18.03
C SER A 149 2.27 -9.81 -18.27
N ARG A 150 3.25 -9.98 -19.19
CA ARG A 150 3.91 -11.30 -19.42
C ARG A 150 4.59 -11.81 -18.15
N ARG A 151 5.12 -10.91 -17.29
CA ARG A 151 5.75 -11.27 -16.02
C ARG A 151 4.70 -11.81 -15.04
N ALA A 152 3.56 -11.14 -14.91
CA ALA A 152 2.46 -11.59 -14.05
C ALA A 152 1.93 -12.96 -14.50
N ALA A 153 1.75 -13.18 -15.81
CA ALA A 153 1.34 -14.46 -16.36
C ALA A 153 2.35 -15.58 -16.03
N ARG A 154 3.65 -15.30 -16.07
CA ARG A 154 4.70 -16.25 -15.69
C ARG A 154 4.61 -16.61 -14.20
N TYR A 155 4.38 -15.63 -13.33
CA TYR A 155 4.22 -15.88 -11.89
C TYR A 155 2.96 -16.70 -11.58
N GLN A 156 1.88 -16.48 -12.32
CA GLN A 156 0.67 -17.34 -12.23
C GLN A 156 0.99 -18.77 -12.68
N HIS A 157 1.71 -18.95 -13.79
CA HIS A 157 2.11 -20.26 -14.27
C HIS A 157 2.96 -21.03 -13.24
N TRP A 158 3.80 -20.34 -12.47
CA TRP A 158 4.62 -20.94 -11.43
C TRP A 158 3.91 -21.11 -10.08
N GLY A 159 2.64 -20.71 -9.98
CA GLY A 159 1.89 -20.77 -8.73
C GLY A 159 2.37 -19.77 -7.67
N LEU A 160 3.11 -18.72 -8.06
CA LEU A 160 3.56 -17.65 -7.18
C LEU A 160 2.55 -16.50 -7.11
N LYS A 161 1.62 -16.42 -8.05
CA LYS A 161 0.59 -15.40 -8.12
C LYS A 161 -0.73 -16.04 -8.52
N ARG A 162 -1.81 -15.69 -7.81
CA ARG A 162 -3.14 -16.30 -8.04
C ARG A 162 -3.96 -15.51 -9.05
N ARG A 163 -3.96 -14.18 -8.97
CA ARG A 163 -4.80 -13.28 -9.78
C ARG A 163 -4.00 -12.60 -10.88
N SER A 164 -4.65 -12.29 -12.00
CA SER A 164 -4.07 -11.32 -12.95
C SER A 164 -3.99 -9.93 -12.31
N ASN A 165 -3.15 -9.05 -12.87
CA ASN A 165 -3.09 -7.67 -12.41
C ASN A 165 -4.43 -6.94 -12.54
N GLU A 166 -5.16 -7.24 -13.62
CA GLU A 166 -6.48 -6.66 -13.87
C GLU A 166 -7.52 -7.18 -12.88
N THR A 167 -7.55 -8.49 -12.61
CA THR A 167 -8.47 -9.08 -11.62
C THR A 167 -8.23 -8.47 -10.24
N ALA A 168 -6.98 -8.43 -9.77
CA ALA A 168 -6.64 -7.88 -8.47
C ALA A 168 -7.01 -6.40 -8.36
N ARG A 169 -6.80 -5.61 -9.42
CA ARG A 169 -7.20 -4.20 -9.49
C ARG A 169 -8.72 -4.03 -9.44
N THR A 170 -9.46 -4.85 -10.18
CA THR A 170 -10.94 -4.80 -10.20
C THR A 170 -11.51 -5.14 -8.83
N GLU A 171 -10.99 -6.16 -8.17
CA GLU A 171 -11.39 -6.53 -6.80
C GLU A 171 -11.07 -5.41 -5.81
N TYR A 172 -9.88 -4.80 -5.91
CA TYR A 172 -9.49 -3.66 -5.10
C TYR A 172 -10.45 -2.47 -5.27
N VAL A 173 -10.80 -2.11 -6.53
CA VAL A 173 -11.76 -1.04 -6.82
C VAL A 173 -13.13 -1.35 -6.21
N ALA A 174 -13.60 -2.58 -6.37
CA ALA A 174 -14.88 -3.02 -5.82
C ALA A 174 -14.93 -2.97 -4.28
N GLU A 175 -13.78 -3.17 -3.62
CA GLU A 175 -13.67 -3.04 -2.16
C GLU A 175 -13.57 -1.58 -1.71
N VAL A 176 -12.72 -0.79 -2.39
CA VAL A 176 -12.33 0.55 -1.92
C VAL A 176 -13.38 1.62 -2.26
N ALA A 177 -14.03 1.53 -3.42
CA ALA A 177 -15.00 2.54 -3.85
C ALA A 177 -16.12 2.74 -2.82
N PRO A 178 -16.83 1.71 -2.32
CA PRO A 178 -17.87 1.89 -1.31
C PRO A 178 -17.32 2.40 0.04
N LEU A 179 -16.05 2.15 0.36
CA LEU A 179 -15.43 2.69 1.57
C LEU A 179 -15.18 4.21 1.44
N ILE A 180 -14.74 4.68 0.27
CA ILE A 180 -14.58 6.11 -0.03
C ILE A 180 -15.95 6.81 0.01
N GLU A 181 -16.96 6.24 -0.64
CA GLU A 181 -18.33 6.75 -0.63
C GLU A 181 -18.91 6.79 0.80
N GLY A 182 -18.61 5.77 1.61
CA GLY A 182 -19.01 5.69 3.02
C GLY A 182 -18.40 6.79 3.90
N LEU A 183 -17.28 7.38 3.49
CA LEU A 183 -16.71 8.58 4.10
C LEU A 183 -17.38 9.88 3.61
N GLY A 184 -18.30 9.81 2.65
CA GLY A 184 -18.92 10.96 2.00
C GLY A 184 -17.94 11.67 1.06
N LEU A 185 -16.98 10.94 0.50
CA LEU A 185 -16.02 11.41 -0.50
C LEU A 185 -16.39 10.87 -1.89
N THR A 186 -15.93 11.56 -2.92
CA THR A 186 -16.10 11.13 -4.31
C THR A 186 -15.00 10.15 -4.69
N VAL A 187 -15.38 9.04 -5.32
CA VAL A 187 -14.42 8.09 -5.90
C VAL A 187 -13.85 8.69 -7.19
N PRO A 188 -12.51 8.83 -7.32
CA PRO A 188 -11.93 9.31 -8.57
C PRO A 188 -12.16 8.33 -9.72
N ASP A 189 -12.20 8.85 -10.96
CA ASP A 189 -12.27 7.99 -12.14
C ASP A 189 -11.06 7.06 -12.21
N ALA A 190 -11.32 5.75 -12.24
CA ALA A 190 -10.29 4.72 -12.26
C ALA A 190 -9.40 4.72 -13.53
N ALA A 191 -9.80 5.43 -14.59
CA ALA A 191 -9.02 5.59 -15.82
C ALA A 191 -8.19 6.87 -15.84
N SER A 192 -8.50 7.85 -14.99
CA SER A 192 -7.85 9.15 -14.97
C SER A 192 -6.51 9.13 -14.24
N ASP A 193 -5.57 9.97 -14.73
CA ASP A 193 -4.26 10.24 -14.11
C ASP A 193 -3.44 8.96 -13.78
N ARG A 194 -3.43 8.00 -14.72
CA ARG A 194 -2.75 6.71 -14.59
C ARG A 194 -1.71 6.51 -15.68
N HIS A 195 -0.63 5.76 -15.34
CA HIS A 195 0.41 5.32 -16.27
C HIS A 195 0.09 3.97 -16.91
N PHE A 196 -0.67 3.11 -16.24
CA PHE A 196 -1.00 1.75 -16.68
C PHE A 196 -2.52 1.57 -16.80
N VAL A 197 -3.04 1.93 -17.94
CA VAL A 197 -4.44 1.73 -18.31
C VAL A 197 -4.60 0.40 -19.03
#